data_1846e260348532ec21e5fb2cc47e8b59
#
_entry.id   1846e260348532ec21e5fb2cc47e8b59
#
_cell.length_a   1.000
_cell.length_b   1.000
_cell.length_c   1.000
_cell.angle_alpha   90.00
_cell.angle_beta   90.00
_cell.angle_gamma   90.00
#
_symmetry.space_group_name_H-M   'P 1'
#
loop_
_entity.id
_entity.type
_entity.pdbx_description
1 polymer ?
#
loop_
_entity_poly.entity_id
_entity_poly.type
_entity_poly.pdbx_seq_one_letter_code
_entity_poly.pdbx_strand_id
1 'polypeptide(L)'
;MIDRCGVSRFLQQAVRHLAAWLALATALVGAVGSASAADERDAGLESYVRAPGEVAGSLKCVGSDTMNNLVALWSEGFKKHYPSVREAIEGKGSASGPPALTEGTCTFAPMSRDWKPTEVDTFKAKHGYVPVVVPTAIDMLAVYVHKDNPIESLSLQQVDAIFSKNRTGGASADIRTWGDLGLTGEWKDRPISLYGRNATSGTYGYFKEHALFQGDFKPTVKEQPGSSAVVQAVASDLYGIGYSGIGYRTAGVKPLALAPRSGGKVIPPEDAFAYSGEYPLARFLYLSVNHKPGTTLDPLRREFLRYVLSASGQADVKKDGYLPVTGAIARRGLAAAGADAK
;
A
#
# COMPACT_ATOMS: atom_id res chain seq x y z
N MET A 1 35.52 2.78 20.12
CA MET A 1 35.99 2.25 18.83
C MET A 1 35.09 1.09 18.51
N ILE A 2 33.95 1.35 17.92
CA ILE A 2 32.92 0.33 17.61
C ILE A 2 32.84 0.25 16.07
N ASP A 3 33.02 -0.96 15.62
CA ASP A 3 33.25 -1.40 14.25
C ASP A 3 32.11 -1.03 13.29
N ARG A 4 32.39 -0.18 12.30
CA ARG A 4 31.48 0.25 11.23
C ARG A 4 31.37 -0.77 10.06
N CYS A 5 31.84 -1.98 10.24
CA CYS A 5 32.00 -2.96 9.15
C CYS A 5 30.82 -3.94 8.98
N GLY A 6 29.85 -3.99 9.88
CA GLY A 6 28.76 -4.97 9.87
C GLY A 6 27.56 -4.61 8.97
N VAL A 7 27.26 -3.33 8.81
CA VAL A 7 26.03 -2.86 8.13
C VAL A 7 26.16 -2.85 6.60
N SER A 8 27.37 -2.75 6.07
CA SER A 8 27.63 -2.72 4.63
C SER A 8 27.43 -4.08 3.92
N ARG A 9 27.56 -5.19 4.64
CA ARG A 9 27.47 -6.53 4.03
C ARG A 9 26.03 -7.02 3.83
N PHE A 10 25.07 -6.55 4.64
CA PHE A 10 23.66 -6.94 4.48
C PHE A 10 22.99 -6.23 3.30
N LEU A 11 23.33 -4.98 3.04
CA LEU A 11 22.81 -4.22 1.89
C LEU A 11 23.39 -4.71 0.54
N GLN A 12 24.63 -5.19 0.53
CA GLN A 12 25.23 -5.73 -0.69
C GLN A 12 24.74 -7.13 -1.07
N GLN A 13 24.23 -7.91 -0.12
CA GLN A 13 23.63 -9.22 -0.42
C GLN A 13 22.22 -9.09 -1.00
N ALA A 14 21.43 -8.12 -0.55
CA ALA A 14 20.10 -7.85 -1.12
C ALA A 14 20.15 -7.38 -2.58
N VAL A 15 21.15 -6.57 -2.93
CA VAL A 15 21.35 -6.07 -4.31
C VAL A 15 21.90 -7.14 -5.26
N ARG A 16 22.66 -8.12 -4.77
CA ARG A 16 23.24 -9.19 -5.61
C ARG A 16 22.23 -10.27 -6.03
N HIS A 17 21.12 -10.44 -5.30
CA HIS A 17 20.06 -11.38 -5.69
C HIS A 17 19.07 -10.79 -6.70
N LEU A 18 19.03 -9.47 -6.91
CA LEU A 18 18.24 -8.85 -7.98
C LEU A 18 18.94 -8.86 -9.35
N ALA A 19 20.27 -8.93 -9.38
CA ALA A 19 21.06 -8.83 -10.63
C ALA A 19 21.24 -10.17 -11.36
N ALA A 20 20.92 -11.30 -10.76
CA ALA A 20 21.17 -12.65 -11.32
C ALA A 20 20.03 -13.20 -12.20
N TRP A 21 18.92 -12.45 -12.41
CA TRP A 21 17.77 -12.89 -13.20
C TRP A 21 17.55 -12.13 -14.52
N LEU A 22 18.52 -11.32 -14.96
CA LEU A 22 18.41 -10.49 -16.17
C LEU A 22 19.24 -10.96 -17.38
N ALA A 23 19.75 -12.16 -17.38
CA ALA A 23 20.55 -12.66 -18.50
C ALA A 23 20.07 -14.04 -18.96
N LEU A 24 18.89 -14.13 -19.58
CA LEU A 24 18.57 -15.17 -20.61
C LEU A 24 17.21 -14.85 -21.26
N ALA A 25 17.18 -14.04 -22.29
CA ALA A 25 16.19 -14.07 -23.37
C ALA A 25 16.49 -13.02 -24.43
N THR A 26 17.44 -13.27 -25.31
CA THR A 26 17.48 -12.62 -26.63
C THR A 26 17.23 -13.68 -27.69
N ALA A 27 16.37 -13.30 -28.65
CA ALA A 27 16.05 -13.94 -29.91
C ALA A 27 14.78 -14.80 -29.95
N LEU A 28 13.63 -14.14 -30.30
CA LEU A 28 12.79 -14.54 -31.45
C LEU A 28 11.86 -13.37 -31.81
N VAL A 29 12.19 -12.67 -32.89
CA VAL A 29 11.30 -11.69 -33.51
C VAL A 29 10.31 -12.46 -34.38
N GLY A 30 9.03 -12.44 -33.99
CA GLY A 30 7.92 -12.96 -34.77
C GLY A 30 6.68 -12.15 -34.41
N ALA A 31 6.08 -11.48 -35.40
CA ALA A 31 4.91 -10.65 -35.30
C ALA A 31 3.76 -11.34 -34.55
N VAL A 32 3.39 -10.81 -33.39
CA VAL A 32 2.15 -11.16 -32.69
C VAL A 32 1.48 -9.85 -32.29
N GLY A 33 0.19 -9.74 -32.68
CA GLY A 33 -0.64 -8.58 -32.44
C GLY A 33 -0.67 -8.12 -30.99
N SER A 34 -0.94 -6.85 -30.81
CA SER A 34 -1.07 -6.15 -29.54
C SER A 34 -2.16 -6.77 -28.67
N ALA A 35 -1.84 -7.87 -27.99
CA ALA A 35 -2.57 -8.29 -26.81
C ALA A 35 -2.26 -7.26 -25.71
N SER A 36 -3.29 -6.68 -25.15
CA SER A 36 -3.21 -5.66 -24.10
C SER A 36 -2.34 -6.17 -22.97
N ALA A 37 -1.35 -5.38 -22.53
CA ALA A 37 -0.47 -5.68 -21.39
C ALA A 37 -1.22 -5.91 -20.06
N ALA A 38 -2.53 -5.75 -20.04
CA ALA A 38 -3.42 -6.09 -18.91
C ALA A 38 -3.69 -7.60 -18.83
N ASP A 39 -3.63 -8.34 -19.92
CA ASP A 39 -4.03 -9.75 -19.99
C ASP A 39 -2.90 -10.71 -19.50
N GLU A 40 -1.63 -10.31 -19.66
CA GLU A 40 -0.50 -11.10 -19.14
C GLU A 40 -0.36 -11.05 -17.60
N ARG A 41 -0.92 -10.03 -16.94
CA ARG A 41 -0.78 -9.79 -15.50
C ARG A 41 -1.77 -10.61 -14.68
N ASP A 42 -2.92 -10.95 -15.24
CA ASP A 42 -3.89 -11.88 -14.67
C ASP A 42 -3.52 -13.36 -14.94
N ALA A 43 -2.55 -13.60 -15.82
CA ALA A 43 -2.06 -14.93 -16.14
C ALA A 43 -1.45 -15.59 -14.89
N GLY A 44 -2.17 -16.57 -14.35
CA GLY A 44 -1.75 -17.37 -13.20
C GLY A 44 -2.49 -17.12 -11.90
N LEU A 45 -3.52 -16.29 -11.88
CA LEU A 45 -4.50 -16.26 -10.79
C LEU A 45 -5.51 -17.41 -10.99
N GLU A 46 -5.65 -18.28 -10.01
CA GLU A 46 -6.61 -19.37 -10.05
C GLU A 46 -8.02 -18.85 -9.78
N SER A 47 -9.03 -19.44 -10.45
CA SER A 47 -10.42 -19.19 -10.10
C SER A 47 -10.71 -19.71 -8.69
N TYR A 48 -11.50 -18.96 -7.92
CA TYR A 48 -11.92 -19.45 -6.61
C TYR A 48 -12.87 -20.64 -6.75
N VAL A 49 -12.48 -21.74 -6.14
CA VAL A 49 -13.32 -22.94 -6.01
C VAL A 49 -13.60 -23.14 -4.53
N ARG A 50 -14.89 -23.09 -4.17
CA ARG A 50 -15.36 -23.31 -2.81
C ARG A 50 -14.95 -24.71 -2.32
N ALA A 51 -14.34 -24.80 -1.15
CA ALA A 51 -14.07 -26.08 -0.52
C ALA A 51 -15.38 -26.80 -0.13
N PRO A 52 -15.37 -28.16 -0.11
CA PRO A 52 -16.48 -28.92 0.44
C PRO A 52 -16.74 -28.57 1.91
N GLY A 53 -17.99 -28.57 2.31
CA GLY A 53 -18.40 -28.26 3.68
C GLY A 53 -18.82 -26.81 3.87
N GLU A 54 -19.29 -26.52 5.07
CA GLU A 54 -19.73 -25.19 5.48
C GLU A 54 -18.58 -24.48 6.21
N VAL A 55 -18.41 -23.19 5.91
CA VAL A 55 -17.51 -22.29 6.64
C VAL A 55 -18.40 -21.25 7.31
N ALA A 56 -18.29 -21.14 8.62
CA ALA A 56 -19.04 -20.21 9.45
C ALA A 56 -18.12 -19.56 10.48
N GLY A 57 -18.58 -18.48 11.08
CA GLY A 57 -17.85 -17.78 12.16
C GLY A 57 -17.76 -16.28 11.94
N SER A 58 -16.95 -15.63 12.77
CA SER A 58 -16.75 -14.19 12.70
C SER A 58 -15.46 -13.86 11.91
N LEU A 59 -15.62 -13.21 10.77
CA LEU A 59 -14.55 -12.61 10.01
C LEU A 59 -14.34 -11.17 10.50
N LYS A 60 -13.53 -11.01 11.54
CA LYS A 60 -13.24 -9.71 12.12
C LYS A 60 -11.92 -9.18 11.60
N CYS A 61 -11.94 -8.06 10.89
CA CYS A 61 -10.78 -7.36 10.37
C CYS A 61 -10.57 -6.05 11.13
N VAL A 62 -9.39 -5.88 11.75
CA VAL A 62 -9.03 -4.65 12.50
C VAL A 62 -7.70 -4.13 11.96
N GLY A 63 -7.66 -2.88 11.47
CA GLY A 63 -6.42 -2.33 10.94
C GLY A 63 -6.60 -1.13 10.02
N SER A 64 -6.01 -1.21 8.84
CA SER A 64 -5.87 -0.13 7.88
C SER A 64 -7.20 0.42 7.36
N ASP A 65 -7.45 1.71 7.56
CA ASP A 65 -8.54 2.44 6.91
C ASP A 65 -8.39 2.46 5.37
N THR A 66 -7.16 2.51 4.88
CA THR A 66 -6.89 2.46 3.43
C THR A 66 -7.52 1.25 2.76
N MET A 67 -7.66 0.14 3.48
CA MET A 67 -8.22 -1.12 2.96
C MET A 67 -9.69 -1.35 3.31
N ASN A 68 -10.38 -0.40 3.94
CA ASN A 68 -11.75 -0.61 4.40
C ASN A 68 -12.71 -1.05 3.29
N ASN A 69 -12.72 -0.32 2.17
CA ASN A 69 -13.59 -0.65 1.04
C ASN A 69 -13.22 -2.00 0.43
N LEU A 70 -11.92 -2.25 0.27
CA LEU A 70 -11.41 -3.49 -0.29
C LEU A 70 -11.78 -4.71 0.57
N VAL A 71 -11.59 -4.61 1.89
CA VAL A 71 -12.00 -5.67 2.83
C VAL A 71 -13.51 -5.89 2.80
N ALA A 72 -14.32 -4.83 2.65
CA ALA A 72 -15.76 -4.94 2.50
C ALA A 72 -16.15 -5.68 1.22
N LEU A 73 -15.54 -5.34 0.07
CA LEU A 73 -15.76 -6.02 -1.20
C LEU A 73 -15.41 -7.51 -1.11
N TRP A 74 -14.24 -7.84 -0.54
CA TRP A 74 -13.85 -9.23 -0.31
C TRP A 74 -14.83 -9.97 0.61
N SER A 75 -15.30 -9.32 1.68
CA SER A 75 -16.26 -9.92 2.60
C SER A 75 -17.59 -10.19 1.92
N GLU A 76 -18.12 -9.23 1.14
CA GLU A 76 -19.34 -9.40 0.36
C GLU A 76 -19.22 -10.53 -0.68
N GLY A 77 -18.10 -10.57 -1.41
CA GLY A 77 -17.82 -11.62 -2.38
C GLY A 77 -17.70 -12.99 -1.74
N PHE A 78 -16.99 -13.08 -0.61
CA PHE A 78 -16.82 -14.32 0.15
C PHE A 78 -18.13 -14.85 0.74
N LYS A 79 -19.00 -13.98 1.23
CA LYS A 79 -20.34 -14.35 1.76
C LYS A 79 -21.27 -14.97 0.72
N LYS A 80 -21.06 -14.69 -0.57
CA LYS A 80 -21.83 -15.40 -1.62
C LYS A 80 -21.54 -16.89 -1.64
N HIS A 81 -20.36 -17.28 -1.18
CA HIS A 81 -19.94 -18.69 -1.06
C HIS A 81 -20.26 -19.27 0.32
N TYR A 82 -20.19 -18.45 1.38
CA TYR A 82 -20.37 -18.87 2.77
C TYR A 82 -21.28 -17.88 3.54
N PRO A 83 -22.61 -18.00 3.36
CA PRO A 83 -23.59 -17.05 3.93
C PRO A 83 -23.61 -17.01 5.46
N SER A 84 -23.13 -18.05 6.13
CA SER A 84 -23.06 -18.13 7.60
C SER A 84 -21.89 -17.34 8.21
N VAL A 85 -21.02 -16.72 7.38
CA VAL A 85 -19.94 -15.85 7.85
C VAL A 85 -20.48 -14.47 8.22
N ARG A 86 -20.10 -13.99 9.41
CA ARG A 86 -20.42 -12.64 9.90
C ARG A 86 -19.18 -11.78 9.84
N GLU A 87 -19.22 -10.71 9.05
CA GLU A 87 -18.14 -9.76 8.96
C GLU A 87 -18.22 -8.67 10.02
N ALA A 88 -17.04 -8.20 10.46
CA ALA A 88 -16.86 -6.98 11.27
C ALA A 88 -15.56 -6.28 10.83
N ILE A 89 -15.67 -5.05 10.34
CA ILE A 89 -14.52 -4.31 9.79
C ILE A 89 -14.32 -3.05 10.62
N GLU A 90 -13.11 -2.91 11.20
CA GLU A 90 -12.71 -1.78 12.02
C GLU A 90 -11.46 -1.12 11.44
N GLY A 91 -11.63 -0.11 10.58
CA GLY A 91 -10.54 0.62 9.93
C GLY A 91 -10.00 1.78 10.76
N LYS A 92 -9.45 1.50 11.93
CA LYS A 92 -8.92 2.52 12.85
C LYS A 92 -7.46 2.94 12.55
N GLY A 93 -6.90 2.44 11.47
CA GLY A 93 -5.50 2.64 11.07
C GLY A 93 -4.64 1.40 11.33
N SER A 94 -3.57 1.23 10.55
CA SER A 94 -2.69 0.05 10.64
C SER A 94 -2.10 -0.18 12.03
N ALA A 95 -1.94 0.86 12.85
CA ALA A 95 -1.41 0.70 14.21
C ALA A 95 -2.34 -0.09 15.14
N SER A 96 -3.64 -0.24 14.80
CA SER A 96 -4.59 -1.04 15.58
C SER A 96 -4.55 -2.55 15.24
N GLY A 97 -4.01 -2.91 14.09
CA GLY A 97 -3.95 -4.28 13.60
C GLY A 97 -3.04 -5.20 14.42
N PRO A 98 -1.75 -4.86 14.57
CA PRO A 98 -0.80 -5.69 15.31
C PRO A 98 -1.26 -6.04 16.74
N PRO A 99 -1.69 -5.09 17.58
CA PRO A 99 -2.19 -5.45 18.92
C PRO A 99 -3.45 -6.30 18.86
N ALA A 100 -4.41 -6.02 17.96
CA ALA A 100 -5.61 -6.83 17.82
C ALA A 100 -5.29 -8.27 17.41
N LEU A 101 -4.34 -8.47 16.49
CA LEU A 101 -3.91 -9.80 16.07
C LEU A 101 -3.14 -10.52 17.19
N THR A 102 -2.27 -9.80 17.91
CA THR A 102 -1.51 -10.33 19.05
C THR A 102 -2.44 -10.79 20.17
N GLU A 103 -3.49 -10.02 20.46
CA GLU A 103 -4.47 -10.38 21.49
C GLU A 103 -5.53 -11.39 21.01
N GLY A 104 -5.53 -11.76 19.71
CA GLY A 104 -6.51 -12.69 19.16
C GLY A 104 -7.92 -12.09 19.05
N THR A 105 -8.06 -10.78 19.09
CA THR A 105 -9.35 -10.07 19.00
C THR A 105 -9.80 -9.78 17.59
N CYS A 106 -9.00 -10.13 16.57
CA CYS A 106 -9.35 -10.09 15.16
C CYS A 106 -8.93 -11.37 14.43
N THR A 107 -9.59 -11.66 13.30
CA THR A 107 -9.26 -12.77 12.40
C THR A 107 -8.09 -12.42 11.50
N PHE A 108 -8.11 -11.19 10.96
CA PHE A 108 -7.06 -10.61 10.14
C PHE A 108 -6.76 -9.18 10.56
N ALA A 109 -5.51 -8.76 10.33
CA ALA A 109 -5.10 -7.38 10.45
C ALA A 109 -4.74 -6.83 9.05
N PRO A 110 -5.62 -6.05 8.40
CA PRO A 110 -5.31 -5.30 7.18
C PRO A 110 -4.24 -4.23 7.47
N MET A 111 -3.19 -4.15 6.66
CA MET A 111 -2.07 -3.25 6.85
C MET A 111 -1.72 -2.52 5.56
N SER A 112 -1.45 -1.22 5.64
CA SER A 112 -0.96 -0.38 4.53
C SER A 112 0.47 0.13 4.77
N ARG A 113 1.20 -0.54 5.62
CA ARG A 113 2.63 -0.46 5.90
C ARG A 113 3.12 -1.78 6.46
N ASP A 114 4.40 -1.99 6.47
CA ASP A 114 5.01 -3.12 7.17
C ASP A 114 4.77 -3.04 8.69
N TRP A 115 4.85 -4.18 9.35
CA TRP A 115 4.89 -4.25 10.81
C TRP A 115 6.17 -3.57 11.30
N LYS A 116 6.06 -2.78 12.36
CA LYS A 116 7.24 -2.23 13.03
C LYS A 116 7.98 -3.36 13.75
N PRO A 117 9.31 -3.30 13.88
CA PRO A 117 10.08 -4.30 14.61
C PRO A 117 9.52 -4.57 16.02
N THR A 118 9.15 -3.51 16.75
CA THR A 118 8.55 -3.63 18.10
C THR A 118 7.19 -4.34 18.11
N GLU A 119 6.38 -4.19 17.05
CA GLU A 119 5.11 -4.90 16.90
C GLU A 119 5.36 -6.40 16.67
N VAL A 120 6.35 -6.72 15.81
CA VAL A 120 6.77 -8.11 15.54
C VAL A 120 7.32 -8.76 16.80
N ASP A 121 8.18 -8.07 17.56
CA ASP A 121 8.77 -8.57 18.79
C ASP A 121 7.70 -8.86 19.85
N THR A 122 6.71 -7.97 19.99
CA THR A 122 5.57 -8.16 20.90
C THR A 122 4.75 -9.38 20.52
N PHE A 123 4.44 -9.55 19.22
CA PHE A 123 3.71 -10.73 18.73
C PHE A 123 4.52 -12.01 19.00
N LYS A 124 5.82 -12.00 18.66
CA LYS A 124 6.71 -13.15 18.84
C LYS A 124 6.88 -13.51 20.32
N ALA A 125 6.97 -12.52 21.20
CA ALA A 125 7.05 -12.77 22.64
C ALA A 125 5.82 -13.51 23.17
N LYS A 126 4.62 -13.19 22.66
CA LYS A 126 3.37 -13.81 23.08
C LYS A 126 3.15 -15.20 22.45
N HIS A 127 3.47 -15.38 21.17
CA HIS A 127 3.10 -16.57 20.41
C HIS A 127 4.26 -17.54 20.15
N GLY A 128 5.52 -17.11 20.31
CA GLY A 128 6.72 -17.89 20.01
C GLY A 128 7.12 -17.95 18.52
N TYR A 129 6.39 -17.25 17.66
CA TYR A 129 6.63 -17.15 16.20
C TYR A 129 6.20 -15.77 15.69
N VAL A 130 6.58 -15.43 14.46
CA VAL A 130 6.21 -14.15 13.83
C VAL A 130 4.84 -14.25 13.14
N PRO A 131 4.10 -13.14 12.98
CA PRO A 131 2.85 -13.14 12.22
C PRO A 131 3.12 -13.45 10.75
N VAL A 132 2.16 -14.12 10.08
CA VAL A 132 2.21 -14.26 8.62
C VAL A 132 1.63 -13.01 7.99
N VAL A 133 2.40 -12.39 7.08
CA VAL A 133 2.03 -11.16 6.38
C VAL A 133 1.88 -11.49 4.90
N VAL A 134 0.66 -11.40 4.38
CA VAL A 134 0.29 -11.81 3.03
C VAL A 134 0.06 -10.56 2.17
N PRO A 135 0.88 -10.30 1.12
CA PRO A 135 0.60 -9.25 0.13
C PRO A 135 -0.70 -9.58 -0.63
N THR A 136 -1.64 -8.65 -0.65
CA THR A 136 -2.97 -8.89 -1.23
C THR A 136 -3.37 -7.91 -2.33
N ALA A 137 -2.73 -6.73 -2.38
CA ALA A 137 -2.92 -5.74 -3.42
C ALA A 137 -1.67 -4.84 -3.53
N ILE A 138 -1.54 -4.13 -4.65
CA ILE A 138 -0.53 -3.08 -4.84
C ILE A 138 -1.25 -1.74 -4.85
N ASP A 139 -0.76 -0.79 -4.07
CA ASP A 139 -1.23 0.60 -4.00
C ASP A 139 -0.12 1.53 -4.49
N MET A 140 -0.52 2.58 -5.20
CA MET A 140 0.31 3.76 -5.41
C MET A 140 -0.15 4.82 -4.42
N LEU A 141 0.68 5.10 -3.40
CA LEU A 141 0.40 6.23 -2.52
C LEU A 141 0.60 7.52 -3.31
N ALA A 142 -0.50 8.16 -3.68
CA ALA A 142 -0.49 9.34 -4.53
C ALA A 142 -0.43 10.63 -3.69
N VAL A 143 0.31 11.61 -4.20
CA VAL A 143 0.23 13.01 -3.77
C VAL A 143 -0.81 13.69 -4.64
N TYR A 144 -1.87 14.19 -4.02
CA TYR A 144 -3.02 14.80 -4.69
C TYR A 144 -3.01 16.31 -4.56
N VAL A 145 -3.41 16.98 -5.63
CA VAL A 145 -3.81 18.40 -5.65
C VAL A 145 -5.23 18.53 -6.19
N HIS A 146 -5.85 19.70 -6.00
CA HIS A 146 -7.12 20.00 -6.66
C HIS A 146 -6.99 19.82 -8.19
N LYS A 147 -8.05 19.35 -8.85
CA LYS A 147 -8.04 19.06 -10.30
C LYS A 147 -7.59 20.23 -11.18
N ASP A 148 -7.87 21.48 -10.74
CA ASP A 148 -7.54 22.71 -11.48
C ASP A 148 -6.19 23.33 -11.06
N ASN A 149 -5.44 22.69 -10.17
CA ASN A 149 -4.10 23.14 -9.83
C ASN A 149 -3.15 22.89 -11.02
N PRO A 150 -2.37 23.89 -11.47
CA PRO A 150 -1.54 23.76 -12.68
C PRO A 150 -0.29 22.87 -12.50
N ILE A 151 0.08 22.51 -11.26
CA ILE A 151 1.28 21.67 -11.05
C ILE A 151 1.06 20.24 -11.56
N GLU A 152 2.07 19.67 -12.22
CA GLU A 152 1.98 18.34 -12.82
C GLU A 152 2.86 17.29 -12.11
N SER A 153 3.93 17.72 -11.47
CA SER A 153 4.88 16.82 -10.83
C SER A 153 5.63 17.46 -9.67
N LEU A 154 6.12 16.61 -8.78
CA LEU A 154 7.02 16.99 -7.67
C LEU A 154 8.13 15.95 -7.53
N SER A 155 9.31 16.37 -7.09
CA SER A 155 10.30 15.45 -6.54
C SER A 155 9.96 15.10 -5.08
N LEU A 156 10.45 13.96 -4.57
CA LEU A 156 10.28 13.62 -3.17
C LEU A 156 10.93 14.64 -2.23
N GLN A 157 12.01 15.32 -2.64
CA GLN A 157 12.58 16.43 -1.86
C GLN A 157 11.62 17.63 -1.77
N GLN A 158 10.88 17.92 -2.84
CA GLN A 158 9.85 18.97 -2.79
C GLN A 158 8.67 18.53 -1.91
N VAL A 159 8.22 17.28 -2.02
CA VAL A 159 7.20 16.72 -1.14
C VAL A 159 7.62 16.81 0.32
N ASP A 160 8.85 16.43 0.64
CA ASP A 160 9.43 16.58 1.98
C ASP A 160 9.44 18.05 2.42
N ALA A 161 9.91 18.98 1.59
CA ALA A 161 9.93 20.39 1.92
C ALA A 161 8.52 21.01 2.11
N ILE A 162 7.50 20.45 1.45
CA ILE A 162 6.09 20.86 1.62
C ILE A 162 5.54 20.37 2.95
N PHE A 163 5.72 19.08 3.30
CA PHE A 163 5.04 18.44 4.42
C PHE A 163 5.86 18.35 5.70
N SER A 164 7.20 18.33 5.62
CA SER A 164 8.09 18.10 6.76
C SER A 164 8.69 19.40 7.27
N LYS A 165 8.89 19.47 8.59
CA LYS A 165 9.63 20.55 9.24
C LYS A 165 11.15 20.36 9.19
N ASN A 166 11.62 19.13 8.94
CA ASN A 166 13.04 18.77 9.01
C ASN A 166 13.75 18.86 7.66
N ARG A 167 13.05 18.61 6.55
CA ARG A 167 13.60 18.53 5.18
C ARG A 167 14.78 17.58 5.05
N THR A 168 14.64 16.41 5.65
CA THR A 168 15.69 15.35 5.67
C THR A 168 16.01 14.80 4.29
N GLY A 169 15.13 14.99 3.30
CA GLY A 169 15.35 14.69 1.89
C GLY A 169 16.33 15.62 1.17
N GLY A 170 16.83 16.69 1.85
CA GLY A 170 17.91 17.53 1.36
C GLY A 170 17.46 18.79 0.64
N ALA A 171 16.18 19.18 0.69
CA ALA A 171 15.76 20.48 0.18
C ALA A 171 16.37 21.63 1.00
N SER A 172 16.93 22.62 0.30
CA SER A 172 17.65 23.76 0.93
C SER A 172 16.70 24.74 1.64
N ALA A 173 15.46 24.84 1.16
CA ALA A 173 14.46 25.79 1.68
C ALA A 173 13.13 25.10 1.96
N ASP A 174 12.35 25.71 2.83
CA ASP A 174 10.96 25.36 3.10
C ASP A 174 10.08 25.74 1.89
N ILE A 175 9.06 24.95 1.60
CA ILE A 175 8.06 25.25 0.58
C ILE A 175 6.73 25.50 1.30
N ARG A 176 6.20 26.72 1.16
CA ARG A 176 4.99 27.18 1.84
C ARG A 176 3.92 27.71 0.91
N THR A 177 4.35 28.23 -0.25
CA THR A 177 3.46 28.79 -1.27
C THR A 177 3.60 28.03 -2.57
N TRP A 178 2.60 28.16 -3.42
CA TRP A 178 2.68 27.61 -4.77
C TRP A 178 3.75 28.34 -5.63
N GLY A 179 4.08 29.58 -5.30
CA GLY A 179 5.19 30.31 -5.90
C GLY A 179 6.56 29.73 -5.59
N ASP A 180 6.75 29.12 -4.42
CA ASP A 180 8.00 28.41 -4.06
C ASP A 180 8.26 27.21 -4.98
N LEU A 181 7.20 26.72 -5.66
CA LEU A 181 7.24 25.67 -6.67
C LEU A 181 7.33 26.20 -8.12
N GLY A 182 7.49 27.53 -8.28
CA GLY A 182 7.64 28.18 -9.58
C GLY A 182 6.32 28.62 -10.23
N LEU A 183 5.17 28.46 -9.56
CA LEU A 183 3.91 28.97 -10.09
C LEU A 183 3.87 30.52 -10.02
N THR A 184 3.28 31.14 -11.04
CA THR A 184 3.21 32.60 -11.20
C THR A 184 1.76 33.09 -11.18
N GLY A 185 1.57 34.41 -11.37
CA GLY A 185 0.24 35.04 -11.41
C GLY A 185 -0.49 34.89 -10.08
N GLU A 186 -1.74 34.50 -10.13
CA GLU A 186 -2.61 34.33 -8.95
C GLU A 186 -2.14 33.25 -7.96
N TRP A 187 -1.29 32.33 -8.40
CA TRP A 187 -0.75 31.24 -7.59
C TRP A 187 0.47 31.63 -6.77
N LYS A 188 1.21 32.67 -7.18
CA LYS A 188 2.52 33.00 -6.65
C LYS A 188 2.56 33.11 -5.12
N ASP A 189 1.63 33.87 -4.55
CA ASP A 189 1.62 34.15 -3.12
C ASP A 189 0.59 33.28 -2.34
N ARG A 190 -0.02 32.30 -3.01
CA ARG A 190 -1.02 31.44 -2.37
C ARG A 190 -0.36 30.41 -1.46
N PRO A 191 -0.73 30.37 -0.18
CA PRO A 191 -0.22 29.38 0.75
C PRO A 191 -0.76 27.99 0.37
N ILE A 192 0.06 26.96 0.57
CA ILE A 192 -0.32 25.57 0.37
C ILE A 192 -1.06 25.06 1.61
N SER A 193 -2.30 24.61 1.45
CA SER A 193 -3.05 23.91 2.50
C SER A 193 -2.68 22.44 2.54
N LEU A 194 -2.18 21.96 3.69
CA LEU A 194 -1.67 20.59 3.84
C LEU A 194 -2.74 19.68 4.46
N TYR A 195 -3.03 18.56 3.79
CA TYR A 195 -3.96 17.53 4.28
C TYR A 195 -3.26 16.18 4.40
N GLY A 196 -3.40 15.53 5.55
CA GLY A 196 -2.73 14.27 5.82
C GLY A 196 -3.53 13.39 6.76
N ARG A 197 -2.88 12.34 7.24
CA ARG A 197 -3.45 11.36 8.16
C ARG A 197 -2.81 11.50 9.54
N ASN A 198 -3.45 10.96 10.55
CA ASN A 198 -2.90 10.88 11.91
C ASN A 198 -1.91 9.71 12.07
N ALA A 199 -1.20 9.67 13.19
CA ALA A 199 -0.13 8.70 13.47
C ALA A 199 -0.60 7.23 13.57
N THR A 200 -1.90 6.95 13.71
CA THR A 200 -2.43 5.58 13.71
C THR A 200 -2.51 5.00 12.30
N SER A 201 -2.55 5.85 11.28
CA SER A 201 -2.63 5.47 9.87
C SER A 201 -1.33 4.81 9.39
N GLY A 202 -1.45 3.65 8.71
CA GLY A 202 -0.32 3.07 8.00
C GLY A 202 0.16 3.94 6.85
N THR A 203 -0.75 4.66 6.19
CA THR A 203 -0.43 5.61 5.13
C THR A 203 0.39 6.80 5.66
N TYR A 204 0.08 7.29 6.87
CA TYR A 204 0.94 8.27 7.55
C TYR A 204 2.35 7.73 7.78
N GLY A 205 2.46 6.52 8.33
CA GLY A 205 3.76 5.90 8.61
C GLY A 205 4.59 5.68 7.34
N TYR A 206 3.96 5.12 6.30
CA TYR A 206 4.61 4.89 5.02
C TYR A 206 5.07 6.21 4.35
N PHE A 207 4.21 7.24 4.34
CA PHE A 207 4.56 8.55 3.78
C PHE A 207 5.70 9.21 4.55
N LYS A 208 5.67 9.15 5.88
CA LYS A 208 6.77 9.65 6.73
C LYS A 208 8.10 8.98 6.39
N GLU A 209 8.09 7.68 6.18
CA GLU A 209 9.28 6.90 5.90
C GLU A 209 9.84 7.18 4.50
N HIS A 210 8.99 7.11 3.47
CA HIS A 210 9.43 7.09 2.08
C HIS A 210 9.40 8.46 1.39
N ALA A 211 8.48 9.35 1.77
CA ALA A 211 8.34 10.66 1.17
C ALA A 211 8.96 11.79 2.00
N LEU A 212 9.01 11.63 3.35
CA LEU A 212 9.61 12.62 4.25
C LEU A 212 10.96 12.17 4.81
N PHE A 213 11.52 11.06 4.34
CA PHE A 213 12.81 10.54 4.77
C PHE A 213 12.95 10.50 6.30
N GLN A 214 11.92 9.98 6.99
CA GLN A 214 11.76 9.96 8.43
C GLN A 214 11.58 11.34 9.11
N GLY A 215 11.47 12.43 8.34
CA GLY A 215 11.21 13.77 8.86
C GLY A 215 9.84 13.89 9.54
N ASP A 216 9.72 14.80 10.49
CA ASP A 216 8.46 15.04 11.18
C ASP A 216 7.54 15.95 10.36
N PHE A 217 6.25 15.66 10.36
CA PHE A 217 5.26 16.50 9.71
C PHE A 217 5.23 17.91 10.30
N LYS A 218 4.94 18.91 9.47
CA LYS A 218 4.63 20.26 9.92
C LYS A 218 3.37 20.26 10.79
N PRO A 219 3.29 21.10 11.83
CA PRO A 219 2.09 21.19 12.67
C PRO A 219 0.88 21.80 11.92
N THR A 220 1.10 22.35 10.72
CA THR A 220 0.06 22.88 9.84
C THR A 220 -0.64 21.83 8.99
N VAL A 221 -0.19 20.57 9.03
CA VAL A 221 -0.88 19.46 8.36
C VAL A 221 -2.21 19.21 9.05
N LYS A 222 -3.30 19.41 8.31
CA LYS A 222 -4.66 19.16 8.78
C LYS A 222 -4.93 17.65 8.74
N GLU A 223 -4.88 17.01 9.90
CA GLU A 223 -5.11 15.57 10.03
C GLU A 223 -6.55 15.21 9.68
N GLN A 224 -6.73 14.23 8.81
CA GLN A 224 -8.01 13.69 8.39
C GLN A 224 -8.24 12.29 8.97
N PRO A 225 -9.48 11.92 9.31
CA PRO A 225 -9.78 10.64 9.93
C PRO A 225 -9.57 9.45 9.00
N GLY A 226 -9.72 9.63 7.68
CA GLY A 226 -9.64 8.55 6.70
C GLY A 226 -9.07 8.98 5.35
N SER A 227 -8.80 7.99 4.51
CA SER A 227 -8.25 8.19 3.16
C SER A 227 -9.19 8.99 2.26
N SER A 228 -10.49 8.71 2.30
CA SER A 228 -11.50 9.46 1.55
C SER A 228 -11.61 10.90 2.01
N ALA A 229 -11.48 11.16 3.32
CA ALA A 229 -11.57 12.50 3.88
C ALA A 229 -10.40 13.40 3.41
N VAL A 230 -9.18 12.84 3.25
CA VAL A 230 -8.05 13.58 2.65
C VAL A 230 -8.40 14.00 1.22
N VAL A 231 -8.88 13.05 0.40
CA VAL A 231 -9.21 13.33 -1.01
C VAL A 231 -10.33 14.36 -1.12
N GLN A 232 -11.38 14.27 -0.29
CA GLN A 232 -12.47 15.23 -0.26
C GLN A 232 -12.00 16.62 0.16
N ALA A 233 -11.11 16.72 1.18
CA ALA A 233 -10.55 17.98 1.62
C ALA A 233 -9.74 18.65 0.50
N VAL A 234 -8.90 17.91 -0.22
CA VAL A 234 -8.14 18.42 -1.37
C VAL A 234 -9.06 18.80 -2.52
N ALA A 235 -10.11 18.01 -2.80
CA ALA A 235 -11.09 18.33 -3.84
C ALA A 235 -11.91 19.61 -3.56
N SER A 236 -12.00 20.03 -2.30
CA SER A 236 -12.75 21.20 -1.86
C SER A 236 -11.85 22.45 -1.65
N ASP A 237 -10.54 22.30 -1.77
CA ASP A 237 -9.57 23.38 -1.56
C ASP A 237 -8.65 23.53 -2.79
N LEU A 238 -8.86 24.62 -3.57
CA LEU A 238 -8.09 24.90 -4.77
C LEU A 238 -6.56 24.90 -4.52
N TYR A 239 -6.14 25.32 -3.33
CA TYR A 239 -4.74 25.42 -2.91
C TYR A 239 -4.30 24.24 -2.05
N GLY A 240 -5.13 23.20 -1.97
CA GLY A 240 -4.89 22.01 -1.19
C GLY A 240 -3.89 21.06 -1.82
N ILE A 241 -3.08 20.40 -0.99
CA ILE A 241 -2.27 19.23 -1.31
C ILE A 241 -2.46 18.19 -0.20
N GLY A 242 -2.51 16.93 -0.57
CA GLY A 242 -2.66 15.83 0.38
C GLY A 242 -2.13 14.51 -0.18
N TYR A 243 -2.14 13.44 0.64
CA TYR A 243 -1.72 12.12 0.20
C TYR A 243 -2.72 11.05 0.62
N SER A 244 -2.99 10.13 -0.30
CA SER A 244 -3.91 9.00 -0.09
C SER A 244 -3.62 7.88 -1.09
N GLY A 245 -4.12 6.67 -0.83
CA GLY A 245 -4.04 5.56 -1.78
C GLY A 245 -4.75 5.89 -3.09
N ILE A 246 -4.24 5.33 -4.20
CA ILE A 246 -4.74 5.60 -5.55
C ILE A 246 -6.22 5.20 -5.72
N GLY A 247 -6.68 4.17 -5.02
CA GLY A 247 -8.06 3.70 -5.03
C GLY A 247 -9.09 4.73 -4.53
N TYR A 248 -8.66 5.78 -3.83
CA TYR A 248 -9.54 6.87 -3.37
C TYR A 248 -9.64 8.04 -4.34
N ARG A 249 -9.01 7.97 -5.52
CA ARG A 249 -9.05 9.04 -6.53
C ARG A 249 -10.49 9.37 -6.92
N THR A 250 -10.79 10.65 -6.97
CA THR A 250 -12.06 11.20 -7.48
C THR A 250 -11.81 12.19 -8.62
N ALA A 251 -12.86 12.58 -9.32
CA ALA A 251 -12.77 13.58 -10.39
C ALA A 251 -12.38 14.99 -9.90
N GLY A 252 -12.49 15.25 -8.58
CA GLY A 252 -12.14 16.54 -7.98
C GLY A 252 -10.64 16.73 -7.70
N VAL A 253 -9.84 15.66 -7.84
CA VAL A 253 -8.40 15.70 -7.54
C VAL A 253 -7.57 15.15 -8.69
N LYS A 254 -6.32 15.59 -8.75
CA LYS A 254 -5.31 15.13 -9.69
C LYS A 254 -4.13 14.53 -8.92
N PRO A 255 -3.75 13.25 -9.16
CA PRO A 255 -2.52 12.69 -8.61
C PRO A 255 -1.33 13.23 -9.40
N LEU A 256 -0.28 13.62 -8.68
CA LEU A 256 0.94 14.14 -9.29
C LEU A 256 1.89 13.02 -9.70
N ALA A 257 2.59 13.25 -10.81
CA ALA A 257 3.76 12.45 -11.15
C ALA A 257 4.89 12.76 -10.15
N LEU A 258 5.69 11.75 -9.79
CA LEU A 258 6.74 11.90 -8.79
C LEU A 258 8.12 11.58 -9.36
N ALA A 259 9.11 12.40 -9.02
CA ALA A 259 10.51 12.07 -9.25
C ALA A 259 11.15 11.60 -7.93
N PRO A 260 11.90 10.48 -7.91
CA PRO A 260 12.59 10.00 -6.71
C PRO A 260 13.54 11.02 -6.10
N ARG A 261 14.07 11.92 -6.93
CA ARG A 261 14.95 13.02 -6.52
C ARG A 261 14.84 14.19 -7.50
N SER A 262 15.23 15.38 -7.06
CA SER A 262 15.27 16.58 -7.88
C SER A 262 16.13 16.37 -9.14
N GLY A 263 15.61 16.77 -10.31
CA GLY A 263 16.25 16.54 -11.61
C GLY A 263 16.21 15.09 -12.09
N GLY A 264 15.59 14.16 -11.34
CA GLY A 264 15.39 12.78 -11.73
C GLY A 264 14.24 12.59 -12.72
N LYS A 265 14.12 11.36 -13.25
CA LYS A 265 13.02 10.95 -14.12
C LYS A 265 11.69 11.15 -13.36
N VAL A 266 10.76 11.83 -13.97
CA VAL A 266 9.38 12.00 -13.46
C VAL A 266 8.58 10.75 -13.84
N ILE A 267 7.96 10.12 -12.87
CA ILE A 267 7.22 8.86 -13.01
C ILE A 267 5.73 9.14 -12.72
N PRO A 268 4.84 8.98 -13.68
CA PRO A 268 3.40 9.14 -13.46
C PRO A 268 2.83 7.98 -12.62
N PRO A 269 1.72 8.19 -11.89
CA PRO A 269 1.04 7.15 -11.13
C PRO A 269 0.22 6.24 -12.07
N GLU A 270 0.92 5.45 -12.86
CA GLU A 270 0.36 4.49 -13.82
C GLU A 270 0.74 3.06 -13.41
N ASP A 271 -0.14 2.11 -13.73
CA ASP A 271 -0.02 0.71 -13.33
C ASP A 271 1.34 0.09 -13.69
N ALA A 272 1.84 0.39 -14.90
CA ALA A 272 3.11 -0.14 -15.38
C ALA A 272 4.27 0.21 -14.45
N PHE A 273 4.30 1.43 -13.93
CA PHE A 273 5.35 1.91 -13.05
C PHE A 273 5.22 1.40 -11.61
N ALA A 274 4.01 1.08 -11.18
CA ALA A 274 3.81 0.39 -9.90
C ALA A 274 4.33 -1.06 -9.95
N TYR A 275 4.01 -1.79 -11.04
CA TYR A 275 4.48 -3.17 -11.22
C TYR A 275 5.99 -3.28 -11.46
N SER A 276 6.60 -2.32 -12.15
CA SER A 276 8.06 -2.28 -12.33
C SER A 276 8.81 -1.81 -11.08
N GLY A 277 8.10 -1.25 -10.09
CA GLY A 277 8.71 -0.64 -8.89
C GLY A 277 9.36 0.72 -9.16
N GLU A 278 9.14 1.32 -10.33
CA GLU A 278 9.67 2.65 -10.66
C GLU A 278 8.90 3.77 -9.95
N TYR A 279 7.57 3.63 -9.72
CA TYR A 279 6.83 4.64 -9.00
C TYR A 279 7.29 4.70 -7.53
N PRO A 280 7.82 5.83 -7.05
CA PRO A 280 8.60 5.87 -5.81
C PRO A 280 7.78 5.61 -4.54
N LEU A 281 6.46 5.73 -4.61
CA LEU A 281 5.56 5.47 -3.48
C LEU A 281 4.61 4.28 -3.75
N ALA A 282 5.02 3.34 -4.62
CA ALA A 282 4.33 2.06 -4.76
C ALA A 282 4.57 1.17 -3.54
N ARG A 283 3.51 0.49 -3.06
CA ARG A 283 3.58 -0.39 -1.88
C ARG A 283 2.61 -1.55 -1.99
N PHE A 284 2.88 -2.60 -1.23
CA PHE A 284 1.86 -3.61 -0.99
C PHE A 284 0.86 -3.19 0.08
N LEU A 285 -0.36 -3.69 -0.07
CA LEU A 285 -1.37 -3.78 0.98
C LEU A 285 -1.41 -5.24 1.45
N TYR A 286 -1.49 -5.44 2.75
CA TYR A 286 -1.32 -6.77 3.35
C TYR A 286 -2.53 -7.19 4.17
N LEU A 287 -2.80 -8.50 4.22
CA LEU A 287 -3.53 -9.13 5.30
C LEU A 287 -2.55 -9.89 6.20
N SER A 288 -2.51 -9.53 7.46
CA SER A 288 -1.72 -10.27 8.45
C SER A 288 -2.62 -11.25 9.20
N VAL A 289 -2.11 -12.45 9.44
CA VAL A 289 -2.82 -13.53 10.12
C VAL A 289 -1.94 -14.19 11.17
N ASN A 290 -2.55 -14.56 12.30
CA ASN A 290 -1.92 -15.38 13.31
C ASN A 290 -1.99 -16.85 12.87
N HIS A 291 -0.86 -17.39 12.43
CA HIS A 291 -0.72 -18.78 12.00
C HIS A 291 0.57 -19.35 12.55
N LYS A 292 0.43 -20.42 13.33
CA LYS A 292 1.58 -21.15 13.89
C LYS A 292 2.23 -22.00 12.80
N PRO A 293 3.53 -21.85 12.53
CA PRO A 293 4.23 -22.68 11.54
C PRO A 293 4.03 -24.18 11.78
N GLY A 294 3.82 -24.94 10.70
CA GLY A 294 3.62 -26.39 10.75
C GLY A 294 2.23 -26.83 11.21
N THR A 295 1.28 -25.92 11.39
CA THR A 295 -0.14 -26.24 11.66
C THR A 295 -1.01 -25.92 10.44
N THR A 296 -2.26 -26.36 10.43
CA THR A 296 -3.24 -26.00 9.41
C THR A 296 -4.05 -24.78 9.87
N LEU A 297 -4.27 -23.82 8.98
CA LEU A 297 -5.24 -22.74 9.25
C LEU A 297 -6.64 -23.33 9.43
N ASP A 298 -7.44 -22.70 10.32
CA ASP A 298 -8.85 -23.03 10.39
C ASP A 298 -9.56 -22.73 9.06
N PRO A 299 -10.69 -23.40 8.78
CA PRO A 299 -11.36 -23.28 7.48
C PRO A 299 -11.74 -21.86 7.09
N LEU A 300 -12.15 -21.00 8.06
CA LEU A 300 -12.55 -19.61 7.78
C LEU A 300 -11.35 -18.78 7.26
N ARG A 301 -10.22 -18.84 7.96
CA ARG A 301 -9.02 -18.09 7.56
C ARG A 301 -8.46 -18.61 6.25
N ARG A 302 -8.39 -19.94 6.10
CA ARG A 302 -7.88 -20.56 4.88
C ARG A 302 -8.71 -20.17 3.65
N GLU A 303 -10.03 -20.37 3.72
CA GLU A 303 -10.90 -20.10 2.58
C GLU A 303 -11.00 -18.60 2.25
N PHE A 304 -10.97 -17.73 3.26
CA PHE A 304 -10.93 -16.29 3.01
C PHE A 304 -9.66 -15.85 2.28
N LEU A 305 -8.47 -16.34 2.68
CA LEU A 305 -7.23 -16.05 1.97
C LEU A 305 -7.24 -16.63 0.55
N ARG A 306 -7.78 -17.83 0.36
CA ARG A 306 -7.94 -18.43 -0.98
C ARG A 306 -8.86 -17.58 -1.86
N TYR A 307 -9.97 -17.07 -1.30
CA TYR A 307 -10.85 -16.15 -2.02
C TYR A 307 -10.12 -14.85 -2.39
N VAL A 308 -9.52 -14.19 -1.41
CA VAL A 308 -8.80 -12.90 -1.60
C VAL A 308 -7.73 -13.00 -2.70
N LEU A 309 -6.96 -14.09 -2.72
CA LEU A 309 -5.86 -14.29 -3.66
C LEU A 309 -6.27 -15.02 -4.95
N SER A 310 -7.56 -15.30 -5.15
CA SER A 310 -8.11 -15.83 -6.39
C SER A 310 -8.38 -14.76 -7.43
N ALA A 311 -8.68 -15.16 -8.66
CA ALA A 311 -9.12 -14.25 -9.73
C ALA A 311 -10.33 -13.39 -9.31
N SER A 312 -11.29 -13.96 -8.55
CA SER A 312 -12.46 -13.23 -8.06
C SER A 312 -12.09 -12.17 -7.03
N GLY A 313 -11.29 -12.50 -6.02
CA GLY A 313 -10.83 -11.54 -5.01
C GLY A 313 -9.91 -10.46 -5.60
N GLN A 314 -9.14 -10.80 -6.63
CA GLN A 314 -8.29 -9.83 -7.31
C GLN A 314 -9.08 -8.95 -8.31
N ALA A 315 -10.24 -9.39 -8.79
CA ALA A 315 -11.19 -8.52 -9.47
C ALA A 315 -11.79 -7.46 -8.53
N ASP A 316 -12.03 -7.82 -7.25
CA ASP A 316 -12.44 -6.84 -6.23
C ASP A 316 -11.35 -5.79 -5.95
N VAL A 317 -10.07 -6.17 -6.03
CA VAL A 317 -8.93 -5.22 -5.94
C VAL A 317 -9.01 -4.18 -7.05
N LYS A 318 -9.22 -4.60 -8.30
CA LYS A 318 -9.40 -3.69 -9.44
C LYS A 318 -10.63 -2.80 -9.26
N LYS A 319 -11.73 -3.35 -8.77
CA LYS A 319 -12.98 -2.61 -8.53
C LYS A 319 -12.81 -1.49 -7.50
N ASP A 320 -11.96 -1.70 -6.48
CA ASP A 320 -11.62 -0.68 -5.47
C ASP A 320 -10.53 0.31 -5.96
N GLY A 321 -10.05 0.16 -7.20
CA GLY A 321 -9.06 1.07 -7.81
C GLY A 321 -7.61 0.79 -7.42
N TYR A 322 -7.33 -0.36 -6.81
CA TYR A 322 -5.98 -0.85 -6.56
C TYR A 322 -5.52 -1.83 -7.65
N LEU A 323 -4.27 -2.22 -7.59
CA LEU A 323 -3.66 -3.13 -8.56
C LEU A 323 -3.60 -4.55 -8.00
N PRO A 324 -4.03 -5.56 -8.76
CA PRO A 324 -3.93 -6.95 -8.36
C PRO A 324 -2.49 -7.39 -8.13
N VAL A 325 -2.29 -8.33 -7.21
CA VAL A 325 -1.04 -9.07 -7.13
C VAL A 325 -0.94 -10.07 -8.28
N THR A 326 0.29 -10.42 -8.67
CA THR A 326 0.49 -11.47 -9.69
C THR A 326 0.19 -12.85 -9.12
N GLY A 327 -0.14 -13.82 -9.99
CA GLY A 327 -0.36 -15.21 -9.60
C GLY A 327 0.83 -15.82 -8.82
N ALA A 328 2.06 -15.39 -9.11
CA ALA A 328 3.25 -15.81 -8.37
C ALA A 328 3.26 -15.28 -6.93
N ILE A 329 2.83 -14.03 -6.72
CA ILE A 329 2.71 -13.43 -5.37
C ILE A 329 1.57 -14.11 -4.61
N ALA A 330 0.43 -14.33 -5.28
CA ALA A 330 -0.73 -15.01 -4.70
C ALA A 330 -0.37 -16.42 -4.19
N ARG A 331 0.27 -17.24 -5.02
CA ARG A 331 0.71 -18.59 -4.61
C ARG A 331 1.69 -18.58 -3.44
N ARG A 332 2.68 -17.66 -3.46
CA ARG A 332 3.62 -17.50 -2.33
C ARG A 332 2.91 -17.07 -1.05
N GLY A 333 1.92 -16.17 -1.16
CA GLY A 333 1.12 -15.73 -0.02
C GLY A 333 0.31 -16.86 0.60
N LEU A 334 -0.34 -17.68 -0.23
CA LEU A 334 -1.09 -18.87 0.23
C LEU A 334 -0.16 -19.90 0.89
N ALA A 335 0.99 -20.21 0.28
CA ALA A 335 1.96 -21.15 0.83
C ALA A 335 2.52 -20.66 2.18
N ALA A 336 2.88 -19.38 2.29
CA ALA A 336 3.36 -18.79 3.55
C ALA A 336 2.32 -18.85 4.67
N ALA A 337 1.04 -18.77 4.33
CA ALA A 337 -0.07 -18.88 5.27
C ALA A 337 -0.55 -20.34 5.51
N GLY A 338 0.05 -21.35 4.85
CA GLY A 338 -0.45 -22.72 4.91
C GLY A 338 -1.87 -22.88 4.36
N ALA A 339 -2.24 -22.05 3.38
CA ALA A 339 -3.57 -22.01 2.78
C ALA A 339 -3.61 -22.57 1.34
N ASP A 340 -2.49 -23.08 0.83
CA ASP A 340 -2.32 -23.66 -0.51
C ASP A 340 -2.77 -25.13 -0.62
N ALA A 341 -2.92 -25.82 0.50
CA ALA A 341 -3.43 -27.20 0.50
C ALA A 341 -4.90 -27.23 0.04
N LYS A 342 -5.17 -28.11 -0.95
CA LYS A 342 -6.52 -28.40 -1.47
C LYS A 342 -7.36 -29.18 -0.49
#